data_59eb19318f044743dae1036f4932e454
#
_entry.id   59eb19318f044743dae1036f4932e454
#
_cell.length_a   1.000
_cell.length_b   1.000
_cell.length_c   1.000
_cell.angle_alpha   90.00
_cell.angle_beta   90.00
_cell.angle_gamma   90.00
#
_symmetry.space_group_name_H-M   'P 1'
#
loop_
_entity.id
_entity.type
_entity.pdbx_description
1 polymer ?
#
loop_
_entity_poly.entity_id
_entity_poly.type
_entity_poly.pdbx_seq_one_letter_code
_entity_poly.pdbx_strand_id
1 'polypeptide(L)'
;MSVRDWQMRVPTWTMGKSFDTHGPLGPWLTTADEVGDPHALAVRTWVNGELRQNSNTKELIFDCFALVEHLTTASTLEPGDVVATGTPAGVGAVMRPPKFLVAGDVVRIEIDGLGRLENPVIAEPEDSARI
;
A
#
# COMPACT_ATOMS: atom_id res chain seq x y z
N MET A 1 -4.17 2.52 -2.48
CA MET A 1 -3.96 3.57 -3.53
C MET A 1 -4.00 4.97 -2.92
N SER A 2 -3.74 6.03 -3.71
CA SER A 2 -3.80 7.42 -3.21
C SER A 2 -4.45 8.32 -4.24
N VAL A 3 -5.43 9.13 -3.78
CA VAL A 3 -6.05 10.20 -4.58
C VAL A 3 -5.15 11.42 -4.44
N ARG A 4 -4.31 11.67 -5.43
CA ARG A 4 -3.13 12.54 -5.31
C ARG A 4 -3.49 14.00 -5.10
N ASP A 5 -4.53 14.50 -5.76
CA ASP A 5 -5.02 15.88 -5.60
C ASP A 5 -5.58 16.12 -4.18
N TRP A 6 -6.26 15.13 -3.58
CA TRP A 6 -6.70 15.19 -2.19
C TRP A 6 -5.53 15.09 -1.20
N GLN A 7 -4.58 14.21 -1.49
CA GLN A 7 -3.41 14.03 -0.63
C GLN A 7 -2.61 15.33 -0.49
N MET A 8 -2.52 16.12 -1.54
CA MET A 8 -1.73 17.35 -1.56
C MET A 8 -2.45 18.57 -0.95
N ARG A 9 -3.72 18.44 -0.56
CA ARG A 9 -4.48 19.56 0.03
C ARG A 9 -4.10 19.85 1.48
N VAL A 10 -3.65 18.85 2.21
CA VAL A 10 -3.35 18.95 3.64
C VAL A 10 -2.07 18.19 4.00
N PRO A 11 -1.31 18.64 5.01
CA PRO A 11 -0.04 18.02 5.39
C PRO A 11 -0.16 16.57 5.87
N THR A 12 -1.30 16.19 6.46
CA THR A 12 -1.50 14.85 7.07
C THR A 12 -1.81 13.76 6.06
N TRP A 13 -2.14 14.12 4.82
CA TRP A 13 -2.45 13.20 3.71
C TRP A 13 -3.62 12.22 3.95
N THR A 14 -4.27 12.27 5.11
CA THR A 14 -5.26 11.29 5.57
C THR A 14 -6.37 11.09 4.56
N MET A 15 -7.03 12.18 4.12
CA MET A 15 -8.16 12.10 3.19
C MET A 15 -7.77 11.48 1.85
N GLY A 16 -6.59 11.78 1.31
CA GLY A 16 -6.10 11.18 0.07
C GLY A 16 -5.81 9.68 0.15
N LYS A 17 -5.86 9.10 1.34
CA LYS A 17 -5.64 7.67 1.62
C LYS A 17 -6.91 6.94 2.06
N SER A 18 -8.00 7.66 2.35
CA SER A 18 -9.19 7.14 3.05
C SER A 18 -10.41 6.95 2.14
N PHE A 19 -10.21 6.99 0.82
CA PHE A 19 -11.29 6.67 -0.12
C PHE A 19 -11.65 5.19 -0.02
N ASP A 20 -12.94 4.90 -0.14
CA ASP A 20 -13.45 3.53 -0.17
C ASP A 20 -12.73 2.71 -1.24
N THR A 21 -12.51 1.44 -0.97
CA THR A 21 -11.80 0.48 -1.84
C THR A 21 -10.33 0.79 -2.14
N HIS A 22 -9.76 1.89 -1.63
CA HIS A 22 -8.38 2.28 -1.91
C HIS A 22 -7.32 1.56 -1.06
N GLY A 23 -7.73 0.71 -0.13
CA GLY A 23 -6.89 -0.13 0.71
C GLY A 23 -7.16 -1.63 0.54
N PRO A 24 -7.05 -2.21 -0.67
CA PRO A 24 -7.23 -3.65 -0.83
C PRO A 24 -6.22 -4.41 0.03
N LEU A 25 -6.69 -5.39 0.78
CA LEU A 25 -5.93 -6.21 1.70
C LEU A 25 -6.13 -7.70 1.35
N GLY A 26 -5.09 -8.48 1.45
CA GLY A 26 -5.14 -9.91 1.11
C GLY A 26 -4.01 -10.34 0.17
N PRO A 27 -4.09 -11.55 -0.46
CA PRO A 27 -5.26 -12.45 -0.54
C PRO A 27 -5.57 -13.17 0.78
N TRP A 28 -4.61 -13.27 1.70
CA TRP A 28 -4.76 -13.86 3.03
C TRP A 28 -3.89 -13.12 4.04
N LEU A 29 -4.03 -13.44 5.31
CA LEU A 29 -3.10 -13.07 6.38
C LEU A 29 -2.13 -14.23 6.60
N THR A 30 -0.86 -13.92 6.68
CA THR A 30 0.20 -14.88 7.00
C THR A 30 0.70 -14.60 8.42
N THR A 31 0.78 -15.61 9.24
CA THR A 31 1.22 -15.46 10.63
C THR A 31 2.71 -15.19 10.74
N ALA A 32 3.16 -14.58 11.82
CA ALA A 32 4.54 -14.18 11.99
C ALA A 32 5.53 -15.35 11.97
N ASP A 33 5.12 -16.52 12.45
CA ASP A 33 5.91 -17.75 12.43
C ASP A 33 6.09 -18.31 11.01
N GLU A 34 5.10 -18.11 10.13
CA GLU A 34 5.21 -18.48 8.71
C GLU A 34 6.05 -17.48 7.90
N VAL A 35 5.93 -16.18 8.21
CA VAL A 35 6.70 -15.12 7.53
C VAL A 35 8.19 -15.21 7.86
N GLY A 36 8.52 -15.54 9.10
CA GLY A 36 9.88 -15.51 9.60
C GLY A 36 10.40 -14.07 9.76
N ASP A 37 11.35 -13.64 8.93
CA ASP A 37 11.89 -12.27 9.00
C ASP A 37 11.11 -11.30 8.08
N PRO A 38 10.29 -10.40 8.64
CA PRO A 38 9.52 -9.45 7.85
C PRO A 38 10.39 -8.38 7.15
N HIS A 39 11.68 -8.30 7.48
CA HIS A 39 12.63 -7.34 6.92
C HIS A 39 13.53 -7.94 5.83
N ALA A 40 13.18 -9.13 5.31
CA ALA A 40 13.93 -9.80 4.24
C ALA A 40 13.09 -10.15 3.01
N LEU A 41 11.90 -9.57 2.86
CA LEU A 41 10.94 -9.92 1.82
C LEU A 41 11.12 -9.07 0.57
N ALA A 42 11.21 -9.70 -0.60
CA ALA A 42 11.17 -8.99 -1.87
C ALA A 42 9.73 -8.52 -2.16
N VAL A 43 9.59 -7.27 -2.60
CA VAL A 43 8.32 -6.62 -2.92
C VAL A 43 8.35 -6.12 -4.35
N ARG A 44 7.36 -6.51 -5.16
CA ARG A 44 7.27 -6.10 -6.56
C ARG A 44 5.85 -5.63 -6.88
N THR A 45 5.74 -4.59 -7.70
CA THR A 45 4.46 -4.06 -8.16
C THR A 45 4.48 -3.90 -9.67
N TRP A 46 3.43 -4.36 -10.33
CA TRP A 46 3.21 -4.17 -11.76
C TRP A 46 1.91 -3.39 -11.99
N VAL A 47 1.90 -2.62 -13.06
CA VAL A 47 0.70 -2.01 -13.63
C VAL A 47 0.61 -2.45 -15.08
N ASN A 48 -0.45 -3.14 -15.46
CA ASN A 48 -0.65 -3.71 -16.81
C ASN A 48 0.55 -4.55 -17.29
N GLY A 49 1.17 -5.29 -16.38
CA GLY A 49 2.35 -6.10 -16.68
C GLY A 49 3.69 -5.32 -16.69
N GLU A 50 3.67 -3.99 -16.67
CA GLU A 50 4.89 -3.17 -16.53
C GLU A 50 5.36 -3.16 -15.07
N LEU A 51 6.59 -3.60 -14.81
CA LEU A 51 7.20 -3.53 -13.48
C LEU A 51 7.41 -2.08 -13.07
N ARG A 52 6.75 -1.65 -12.00
CA ARG A 52 6.79 -0.29 -11.47
C ARG A 52 7.62 -0.14 -10.21
N GLN A 53 7.53 -1.12 -9.33
CA GLN A 53 8.29 -1.14 -8.08
C GLN A 53 8.98 -2.50 -7.94
N ASN A 54 10.24 -2.47 -7.52
CA ASN A 54 11.03 -3.67 -7.21
C ASN A 54 11.98 -3.31 -6.08
N SER A 55 11.75 -3.88 -4.90
CA SER A 55 12.49 -3.56 -3.69
C SER A 55 12.48 -4.74 -2.73
N ASN A 56 12.97 -4.50 -1.53
CA ASN A 56 12.96 -5.45 -0.43
C ASN A 56 12.60 -4.72 0.87
N THR A 57 11.93 -5.38 1.80
CA THR A 57 11.54 -4.80 3.08
C THR A 57 12.74 -4.39 3.96
N LYS A 58 13.93 -4.91 3.69
CA LYS A 58 15.19 -4.44 4.33
C LYS A 58 15.51 -2.96 4.06
N GLU A 59 14.89 -2.37 3.03
CA GLU A 59 15.07 -0.96 2.67
C GLU A 59 14.09 -0.03 3.42
N LEU A 60 13.31 -0.56 4.36
CA LEU A 60 12.49 0.28 5.26
C LEU A 60 13.38 1.25 6.03
N ILE A 61 13.00 2.53 6.06
CA ILE A 61 13.71 3.57 6.85
C ILE A 61 13.56 3.28 8.35
N PHE A 62 12.36 2.90 8.76
CA PHE A 62 12.04 2.39 10.08
C PHE A 62 11.52 0.97 9.93
N ASP A 63 12.07 0.04 10.64
CA ASP A 63 11.63 -1.34 10.63
C ASP A 63 10.24 -1.51 11.28
N CYS A 64 9.62 -2.67 11.10
CA CYS A 64 8.27 -2.91 11.60
C CYS A 64 8.18 -2.79 13.13
N PHE A 65 9.23 -3.16 13.86
CA PHE A 65 9.25 -3.11 15.32
C PHE A 65 9.35 -1.67 15.81
N ALA A 66 10.21 -0.85 15.20
CA ALA A 66 10.32 0.58 15.49
C ALA A 66 9.00 1.33 15.22
N LEU A 67 8.27 0.95 14.15
CA LEU A 67 6.96 1.52 13.86
C LEU A 67 5.93 1.18 14.95
N VAL A 68 5.87 -0.08 15.39
CA VAL A 68 4.98 -0.51 16.46
C VAL A 68 5.34 0.19 17.77
N GLU A 69 6.61 0.24 18.14
CA GLU A 69 7.09 0.95 19.32
C GLU A 69 6.66 2.42 19.30
N HIS A 70 6.86 3.10 18.18
CA HIS A 70 6.48 4.50 18.03
C HIS A 70 4.97 4.72 18.16
N LEU A 71 4.16 3.90 17.47
CA LEU A 71 2.71 4.03 17.51
C LEU A 71 2.13 3.79 18.92
N THR A 72 2.68 2.84 19.65
CA THR A 72 2.22 2.51 21.01
C THR A 72 2.58 3.55 22.06
N THR A 73 3.40 4.54 21.72
CA THR A 73 3.62 5.70 22.62
C THR A 73 2.39 6.60 22.71
N ALA A 74 1.52 6.60 21.70
CA ALA A 74 0.37 7.50 21.61
C ALA A 74 -0.98 6.76 21.54
N SER A 75 -1.00 5.51 21.11
CA SER A 75 -2.22 4.75 20.85
C SER A 75 -2.08 3.30 21.33
N THR A 76 -3.15 2.74 21.85
CA THR A 76 -3.23 1.29 22.06
C THR A 76 -3.49 0.62 20.72
N LEU A 77 -2.68 -0.39 20.38
CA LEU A 77 -2.94 -1.26 19.23
C LEU A 77 -3.74 -2.48 19.69
N GLU A 78 -4.76 -2.81 18.92
CA GLU A 78 -5.65 -3.94 19.20
C GLU A 78 -5.51 -5.03 18.13
N PRO A 79 -5.87 -6.28 18.43
CA PRO A 79 -5.92 -7.34 17.43
C PRO A 79 -6.83 -6.95 16.26
N GLY A 80 -6.29 -6.96 15.05
CA GLY A 80 -7.00 -6.54 13.84
C GLY A 80 -6.55 -5.18 13.31
N ASP A 81 -5.79 -4.41 14.08
CA ASP A 81 -5.19 -3.18 13.56
C ASP A 81 -4.20 -3.45 12.43
N VAL A 82 -4.24 -2.62 11.41
CA VAL A 82 -3.38 -2.74 10.23
C VAL A 82 -2.48 -1.52 10.11
N VAL A 83 -1.17 -1.75 10.12
CA VAL A 83 -0.17 -0.70 9.96
C VAL A 83 0.42 -0.75 8.55
N ALA A 84 0.18 0.31 7.77
CA ALA A 84 0.81 0.47 6.46
C ALA A 84 2.23 1.02 6.62
N THR A 85 3.24 0.18 6.39
CA THR A 85 4.66 0.48 6.68
C THR A 85 5.34 1.37 5.65
N GLY A 86 4.67 1.70 4.54
CA GLY A 86 5.19 2.59 3.52
C GLY A 86 5.24 1.96 2.12
N THR A 87 5.90 2.64 1.20
CA THR A 87 6.03 2.21 -0.20
C THR A 87 7.43 2.49 -0.73
N PRO A 88 8.00 1.58 -1.54
CA PRO A 88 9.31 1.80 -2.15
C PRO A 88 9.26 2.80 -3.32
N ALA A 89 10.42 3.08 -3.91
CA ALA A 89 10.55 3.86 -5.14
C ALA A 89 9.71 3.27 -6.30
N GLY A 90 9.37 4.10 -7.29
CA GLY A 90 8.56 3.70 -8.45
C GLY A 90 7.11 4.19 -8.40
N VAL A 91 6.81 5.11 -7.48
CA VAL A 91 5.50 5.78 -7.39
C VAL A 91 5.23 6.60 -8.66
N GLY A 92 4.10 6.36 -9.32
CA GLY A 92 3.77 6.98 -10.60
C GLY A 92 3.77 8.51 -10.62
N ALA A 93 3.42 9.14 -9.51
CA ALA A 93 3.38 10.60 -9.41
C ALA A 93 4.75 11.29 -9.53
N VAL A 94 5.85 10.58 -9.23
CA VAL A 94 7.21 11.12 -9.33
C VAL A 94 7.94 10.69 -10.59
N MET A 95 7.32 9.88 -11.43
CA MET A 95 7.85 9.50 -12.74
C MET A 95 7.88 10.70 -13.69
N ARG A 96 8.67 10.62 -14.74
CA ARG A 96 8.76 11.68 -15.76
C ARG A 96 8.59 11.09 -17.15
N PRO A 97 7.43 11.34 -17.83
CA PRO A 97 6.26 12.05 -17.32
C PRO A 97 5.55 11.26 -16.19
N PRO A 98 4.72 11.92 -15.33
CA PRO A 98 3.94 11.24 -14.31
C PRO A 98 3.01 10.21 -14.93
N LYS A 99 2.90 9.04 -14.25
CA LYS A 99 2.05 7.93 -14.68
C LYS A 99 1.02 7.63 -13.57
N PHE A 100 -0.18 8.16 -13.72
CA PHE A 100 -1.28 7.89 -12.81
C PHE A 100 -2.05 6.65 -13.24
N LEU A 101 -2.72 6.00 -12.27
CA LEU A 101 -3.66 4.92 -12.54
C LEU A 101 -4.93 5.49 -13.17
N VAL A 102 -5.49 4.77 -14.12
CA VAL A 102 -6.75 5.10 -14.78
C VAL A 102 -7.69 3.88 -14.75
N ALA A 103 -8.99 4.09 -14.92
CA ALA A 103 -9.94 3.00 -15.02
C ALA A 103 -9.56 2.05 -16.18
N GLY A 104 -9.57 0.75 -15.88
CA GLY A 104 -9.13 -0.31 -16.79
C GLY A 104 -7.70 -0.81 -16.50
N ASP A 105 -6.90 -0.09 -15.70
CA ASP A 105 -5.61 -0.61 -15.27
C ASP A 105 -5.76 -1.82 -14.34
N VAL A 106 -4.78 -2.69 -14.38
CA VAL A 106 -4.65 -3.83 -13.43
C VAL A 106 -3.38 -3.64 -12.63
N VAL A 107 -3.53 -3.55 -11.31
CA VAL A 107 -2.41 -3.44 -10.37
C VAL A 107 -2.17 -4.79 -9.72
N ARG A 108 -0.97 -5.30 -9.87
CA ARG A 108 -0.51 -6.55 -9.24
C ARG A 108 0.63 -6.25 -8.29
N ILE A 109 0.56 -6.81 -7.08
CA ILE A 109 1.60 -6.74 -6.06
C ILE A 109 1.96 -8.18 -5.67
N GLU A 110 3.25 -8.45 -5.58
CA GLU A 110 3.77 -9.72 -5.08
C GLU A 110 4.79 -9.44 -3.97
N ILE A 111 4.67 -10.21 -2.89
CA ILE A 111 5.64 -10.23 -1.80
C ILE A 111 6.04 -11.67 -1.59
N ASP A 112 7.33 -11.94 -1.61
CA ASP A 112 7.86 -13.30 -1.45
C ASP A 112 7.37 -13.91 -0.13
N GLY A 113 6.83 -15.12 -0.19
CA GLY A 113 6.22 -15.81 0.96
C GLY A 113 4.79 -15.37 1.32
N LEU A 114 4.33 -14.19 0.90
CA LEU A 114 2.99 -13.68 1.22
C LEU A 114 1.98 -13.81 0.07
N GLY A 115 2.46 -14.12 -1.13
CA GLY A 115 1.61 -14.34 -2.29
C GLY A 115 1.42 -13.12 -3.17
N ARG A 116 0.30 -13.11 -3.90
CA ARG A 116 -0.03 -12.13 -4.94
C ARG A 116 -1.39 -11.52 -4.69
N LEU A 117 -1.45 -10.20 -4.69
CA LEU A 117 -2.67 -9.42 -4.69
C LEU A 117 -2.82 -8.72 -6.04
N GLU A 118 -3.95 -8.89 -6.70
CA GLU A 118 -4.21 -8.26 -8.00
C GLU A 118 -5.61 -7.69 -8.03
N ASN A 119 -5.73 -6.41 -8.41
CA ASN A 119 -6.99 -5.70 -8.45
C ASN A 119 -7.10 -4.85 -9.72
N PRO A 120 -8.27 -4.81 -10.37
CA PRO A 120 -8.56 -3.84 -11.41
C PRO A 120 -8.80 -2.45 -10.79
N VAL A 121 -8.45 -1.42 -11.53
CA VAL A 121 -8.86 -0.04 -11.27
C VAL A 121 -10.17 0.21 -12.01
N ILE A 122 -11.21 0.58 -11.30
CA ILE A 122 -12.51 0.88 -11.89
C ILE A 122 -12.84 2.37 -11.70
N ALA A 123 -13.75 2.90 -12.50
CA ALA A 123 -14.35 4.20 -12.24
C ALA A 123 -15.14 4.15 -10.91
N GLU A 124 -15.27 5.30 -10.25
CA GLU A 124 -16.10 5.39 -9.05
C GLU A 124 -17.54 4.97 -9.37
N PRO A 125 -18.12 3.99 -8.65
CA PRO A 125 -19.51 3.61 -8.84
C PRO A 125 -20.47 4.77 -8.57
N GLU A 126 -21.56 4.87 -9.32
CA GLU A 126 -22.55 5.97 -9.18
C GLU A 126 -23.27 5.95 -7.83
N ASP A 127 -23.37 4.77 -7.21
CA ASP A 127 -23.99 4.51 -5.91
C ASP A 127 -22.99 4.47 -4.75
N SER A 128 -21.71 4.79 -4.99
CA SER A 128 -20.76 4.97 -3.90
C SER A 128 -21.27 6.06 -2.96
N ALA A 129 -21.24 5.75 -1.65
CA ALA A 129 -21.82 6.60 -0.60
C ALA A 129 -21.37 8.07 -0.75
N ARG A 130 -22.25 8.90 -1.27
CA ARG A 130 -22.15 10.34 -1.17
C ARG A 130 -22.87 10.74 0.10
N ILE A 131 -22.09 11.05 1.13
CA ILE A 131 -22.61 11.67 2.34
C ILE A 131 -22.94 13.12 2.03
#